data_116f659177722f23cb3036c8257bfc1e
#
_entry.id   116f659177722f23cb3036c8257bfc1e
#
_cell.length_a   1.000
_cell.length_b   1.000
_cell.length_c   1.000
_cell.angle_alpha   90.00
_cell.angle_beta   90.00
_cell.angle_gamma   90.00
#
_symmetry.space_group_name_H-M   'P 1'
#
loop_
_entity.id
_entity.type
_entity.pdbx_description
1 polymer ?
#
loop_
_entity_poly.entity_id
_entity_poly.type
_entity_poly.pdbx_seq_one_letter_code
_entity_poly.pdbx_strand_id
1 'polypeptide(L)'
;SVMTVNTEDRAYILLKWAQSADGFLDDHYHAARFSTPFTTMLVHKMRAENDAIHVGRVTDQREHPRLDVREWSGPSPERIVLTSGQRITDVLDTLYSRKKQSLIVEGGAATLRSFIDAGLWDEIRRETSPLCVGDGTPAPSLPNDIISADRTFVDGNVIERFFRVK
;
A
#
# COMPACT_ATOMS: atom_id res chain seq x y z
N SER A 1 0.66 1.36 12.60
CA SER A 1 0.99 0.98 13.94
C SER A 1 1.36 -0.48 14.07
N VAL A 2 2.34 -0.76 14.83
CA VAL A 2 2.97 -2.08 14.92
C VAL A 2 2.64 -2.79 16.22
N MET A 3 1.57 -2.43 16.84
CA MET A 3 1.20 -2.99 18.14
C MET A 3 0.63 -4.40 18.05
N THR A 4 0.27 -4.86 16.85
CA THR A 4 -0.27 -6.19 16.65
C THR A 4 0.87 -7.21 16.64
N VAL A 5 0.74 -8.26 17.46
CA VAL A 5 1.69 -9.36 17.45
C VAL A 5 1.54 -10.13 16.14
N ASN A 6 2.63 -10.29 15.42
CA ASN A 6 2.63 -11.02 14.17
C ASN A 6 2.76 -12.53 14.46
N THR A 7 1.63 -13.23 14.40
CA THR A 7 1.57 -14.66 14.70
C THR A 7 2.05 -15.55 13.55
N GLU A 8 2.34 -14.97 12.38
CA GLU A 8 2.77 -15.74 11.22
C GLU A 8 4.29 -15.75 11.04
N ASP A 9 5.04 -15.27 12.04
CA ASP A 9 6.51 -15.24 12.05
C ASP A 9 7.10 -14.54 10.81
N ARG A 10 6.46 -13.49 10.36
CA ARG A 10 6.93 -12.61 9.30
C ARG A 10 6.59 -11.15 9.63
N ALA A 11 7.13 -10.21 8.87
CA ALA A 11 6.79 -8.80 9.02
C ALA A 11 5.28 -8.57 8.85
N TYR A 12 4.75 -7.59 9.58
CA TYR A 12 3.37 -7.13 9.40
C TYR A 12 3.28 -6.37 8.08
N ILE A 13 2.35 -6.77 7.21
CA ILE A 13 2.24 -6.24 5.86
C ILE A 13 0.94 -5.47 5.68
N LEU A 14 1.08 -4.17 5.41
CA LEU A 14 0.00 -3.25 5.10
C LEU A 14 0.02 -2.96 3.59
N LEU A 15 -1.06 -3.30 2.90
CA LEU A 15 -1.27 -2.91 1.51
C LEU A 15 -2.09 -1.64 1.47
N LYS A 16 -1.63 -0.63 0.72
CA LYS A 16 -2.28 0.67 0.67
C LYS A 16 -2.36 1.18 -0.76
N TRP A 17 -3.54 1.67 -1.15
CA TRP A 17 -3.69 2.39 -2.41
C TRP A 17 -4.80 3.43 -2.35
N ALA A 18 -4.77 4.35 -3.30
CA ALA A 18 -5.83 5.31 -3.55
C ALA A 18 -6.37 5.09 -4.96
N GLN A 19 -7.68 5.20 -5.12
CA GLN A 19 -8.37 4.93 -6.39
C GLN A 19 -9.45 5.96 -6.68
N SER A 20 -9.85 6.02 -7.95
CA SER A 20 -11.03 6.77 -8.38
C SER A 20 -12.31 6.08 -7.92
N ALA A 21 -13.43 6.80 -7.97
CA ALA A 21 -14.74 6.24 -7.61
C ALA A 21 -15.12 5.04 -8.48
N ASP A 22 -14.69 5.02 -9.72
CA ASP A 22 -14.92 3.94 -10.67
C ASP A 22 -13.81 2.88 -10.68
N GLY A 23 -12.90 2.92 -9.68
CA GLY A 23 -12.00 1.79 -9.40
C GLY A 23 -10.70 1.75 -10.16
N PHE A 24 -10.13 2.90 -10.52
CA PHE A 24 -8.85 2.97 -11.21
C PHE A 24 -7.77 3.59 -10.33
N LEU A 25 -6.53 3.12 -10.50
CA LEU A 25 -5.36 3.64 -9.77
C LEU A 25 -4.75 4.87 -10.42
N ASP A 26 -5.08 5.13 -11.67
CA ASP A 26 -4.54 6.24 -12.45
C ASP A 26 -5.64 6.79 -13.37
N ASP A 27 -5.29 7.79 -14.20
CA ASP A 27 -6.20 8.39 -15.16
C ASP A 27 -5.67 8.06 -16.56
N HIS A 28 -6.33 7.15 -17.26
CA HIS A 28 -5.95 6.72 -18.62
C HIS A 28 -4.46 6.36 -18.69
N TYR A 29 -3.97 5.60 -17.67
CA TYR A 29 -2.59 5.12 -17.56
C TYR A 29 -1.57 6.24 -17.31
N HIS A 30 -2.01 7.42 -16.90
CA HIS A 30 -1.18 8.51 -16.42
C HIS A 30 -1.35 8.68 -14.92
N ALA A 31 -0.26 9.00 -14.24
CA ALA A 31 -0.31 9.20 -12.78
C ALA A 31 -1.38 10.23 -12.41
N ALA A 32 -2.20 9.90 -11.42
CA ALA A 32 -3.26 10.76 -10.93
C ALA A 32 -3.16 10.90 -9.42
N ARG A 33 -3.55 12.06 -8.92
CA ARG A 33 -3.61 12.30 -7.49
C ARG A 33 -5.06 12.20 -7.02
N PHE A 34 -5.40 11.09 -6.39
CA PHE A 34 -6.72 10.89 -5.80
C PHE A 34 -6.77 11.34 -4.34
N SER A 35 -5.63 11.41 -3.68
CA SER A 35 -5.54 11.88 -2.30
C SER A 35 -5.63 13.40 -2.23
N THR A 36 -6.15 13.90 -1.11
CA THR A 36 -6.17 15.32 -0.78
C THR A 36 -4.88 15.71 -0.06
N PRO A 37 -4.58 17.00 0.17
CA PRO A 37 -3.43 17.38 1.00
C PRO A 37 -3.47 16.75 2.39
N PHE A 38 -4.64 16.67 3.01
CA PHE A 38 -4.79 16.05 4.32
C PHE A 38 -4.55 14.53 4.28
N THR A 39 -5.16 13.82 3.33
CA THR A 39 -4.97 12.37 3.23
C THR A 39 -3.55 12.01 2.78
N THR A 40 -2.90 12.87 2.01
CA THR A 40 -1.46 12.71 1.70
C THR A 40 -0.62 12.77 2.97
N MET A 41 -0.92 13.68 3.89
CA MET A 41 -0.25 13.74 5.19
C MET A 41 -0.45 12.44 5.97
N LEU A 42 -1.64 11.85 5.93
CA LEU A 42 -1.92 10.56 6.57
C LEU A 42 -1.09 9.42 5.95
N VAL A 43 -0.86 9.46 4.63
CA VAL A 43 0.02 8.49 3.96
C VAL A 43 1.45 8.63 4.50
N HIS A 44 1.95 9.84 4.65
CA HIS A 44 3.29 10.08 5.20
C HIS A 44 3.38 9.61 6.64
N LYS A 45 2.32 9.78 7.42
CA LYS A 45 2.24 9.21 8.78
C LYS A 45 2.35 7.68 8.75
N MET A 46 1.62 7.02 7.86
CA MET A 46 1.71 5.56 7.72
C MET A 46 3.12 5.11 7.33
N ARG A 47 3.80 5.86 6.45
CA ARG A 47 5.18 5.56 6.08
C ARG A 47 6.10 5.69 7.28
N ALA A 48 5.92 6.72 8.11
CA ALA A 48 6.71 6.90 9.33
C ALA A 48 6.49 5.77 10.36
N GLU A 49 5.34 5.13 10.33
CA GLU A 49 4.98 4.05 11.26
C GLU A 49 5.45 2.66 10.80
N ASN A 50 6.02 2.56 9.61
CA ASN A 50 6.49 1.29 9.07
C ASN A 50 8.01 1.28 8.92
N ASP A 51 8.63 0.11 9.15
CA ASP A 51 10.07 -0.05 9.04
C ASP A 51 10.56 -0.04 7.59
N ALA A 52 9.74 -0.52 6.67
CA ALA A 52 10.11 -0.64 5.26
C ALA A 52 8.95 -0.28 4.35
N ILE A 53 9.27 0.11 3.13
CA ILE A 53 8.29 0.40 2.08
C ILE A 53 8.69 -0.29 0.79
N HIS A 54 7.69 -0.82 0.08
CA HIS A 54 7.88 -1.49 -1.19
C HIS A 54 6.91 -1.00 -2.25
N VAL A 55 7.44 -0.78 -3.45
CA VAL A 55 6.65 -0.62 -4.67
C VAL A 55 7.22 -1.57 -5.72
N GLY A 56 6.39 -1.95 -6.69
CA GLY A 56 6.85 -2.79 -7.79
C GLY A 56 7.90 -2.09 -8.64
N ARG A 57 8.77 -2.88 -9.25
CA ARG A 57 9.86 -2.37 -10.08
C ARG A 57 9.38 -1.47 -11.21
N VAL A 58 8.27 -1.82 -11.87
CA VAL A 58 7.72 -1.02 -12.97
C VAL A 58 7.24 0.34 -12.47
N THR A 59 6.55 0.39 -11.34
CA THR A 59 6.11 1.65 -10.72
C THR A 59 7.31 2.49 -10.33
N ASP A 60 8.33 1.91 -9.73
CA ASP A 60 9.54 2.63 -9.35
C ASP A 60 10.26 3.22 -10.56
N GLN A 61 10.38 2.45 -11.64
CA GLN A 61 11.04 2.91 -12.87
C GLN A 61 10.26 3.97 -13.64
N ARG A 62 8.93 3.88 -13.65
CA ARG A 62 8.07 4.79 -14.41
C ARG A 62 7.79 6.10 -13.68
N GLU A 63 7.57 6.05 -12.40
CA GLU A 63 7.08 7.18 -11.60
C GLU A 63 8.15 7.78 -10.68
N HIS A 64 9.21 7.03 -10.39
CA HIS A 64 10.27 7.44 -9.45
C HIS A 64 9.68 8.05 -8.18
N PRO A 65 8.76 7.35 -7.47
CA PRO A 65 8.09 7.93 -6.33
C PRO A 65 9.08 8.20 -5.20
N ARG A 66 8.89 9.30 -4.50
CA ARG A 66 9.79 9.67 -3.41
C ARG A 66 9.66 8.75 -2.20
N LEU A 67 8.44 8.29 -1.89
CA LEU A 67 8.16 7.32 -0.82
C LEU A 67 8.74 7.72 0.55
N ASP A 68 8.87 9.00 0.79
CA ASP A 68 9.45 9.54 2.02
C ASP A 68 8.39 10.13 2.95
N VAL A 69 8.83 10.67 4.09
CA VAL A 69 7.99 11.24 5.13
C VAL A 69 8.23 12.74 5.21
N ARG A 70 7.93 13.48 4.14
CA ARG A 70 8.16 14.93 4.10
C ARG A 70 7.05 15.77 4.72
N GLU A 71 5.85 15.22 4.86
CA GLU A 71 4.68 15.93 5.41
C GLU A 71 4.27 15.41 6.79
N TRP A 72 5.12 14.62 7.44
CA TRP A 72 4.90 14.12 8.79
C TRP A 72 6.22 14.05 9.53
N SER A 73 6.18 14.24 10.84
CA SER A 73 7.37 14.11 11.68
C SER A 73 7.66 12.63 11.94
N GLY A 74 8.84 12.19 11.59
CA GLY A 74 9.27 10.81 11.81
C GLY A 74 10.26 10.32 10.77
N PRO A 75 10.84 9.13 10.98
CA PRO A 75 11.81 8.57 10.04
C PRO A 75 11.14 8.05 8.77
N SER A 76 11.83 8.17 7.64
CA SER A 76 11.40 7.52 6.40
C SER A 76 11.68 6.02 6.48
N PRO A 77 10.76 5.17 5.97
CA PRO A 77 10.99 3.73 5.94
C PRO A 77 12.10 3.37 4.96
N GLU A 78 12.75 2.23 5.17
CA GLU A 78 13.75 1.73 4.24
C GLU A 78 13.05 1.29 2.95
N ARG A 79 13.53 1.77 1.82
CA ARG A 79 12.98 1.39 0.51
C ARG A 79 13.49 0.02 0.10
N ILE A 80 12.57 -0.88 -0.27
CA ILE A 80 12.89 -2.20 -0.78
C ILE A 80 12.28 -2.31 -2.18
N VAL A 81 13.15 -2.46 -3.20
CA VAL A 81 12.74 -2.61 -4.60
C VAL A 81 13.31 -3.92 -5.12
N LEU A 82 12.44 -4.73 -5.75
CA LEU A 82 12.88 -5.97 -6.35
C LEU A 82 13.64 -5.69 -7.66
N THR A 83 14.73 -6.42 -7.85
CA THR A 83 15.43 -6.45 -9.12
C THR A 83 14.80 -7.48 -10.06
N SER A 84 15.19 -7.45 -11.34
CA SER A 84 14.67 -8.39 -12.32
C SER A 84 14.92 -9.84 -11.88
N GLY A 85 13.87 -10.68 -11.98
CA GLY A 85 13.93 -12.08 -11.59
C GLY A 85 13.63 -12.36 -10.13
N GLN A 86 13.54 -11.35 -9.28
CA GLN A 86 13.16 -11.53 -7.88
C GLN A 86 11.64 -11.62 -7.74
N ARG A 87 11.19 -12.30 -6.67
CA ARG A 87 9.78 -12.52 -6.33
C ARG A 87 9.42 -11.82 -5.02
N ILE A 88 8.12 -11.73 -4.71
CA ILE A 88 7.67 -11.11 -3.45
C ILE A 88 8.20 -11.87 -2.22
N THR A 89 8.45 -13.17 -2.32
CA THR A 89 9.07 -13.92 -1.23
C THR A 89 10.49 -13.42 -0.93
N ASP A 90 11.18 -12.88 -1.93
CA ASP A 90 12.50 -12.27 -1.72
C ASP A 90 12.41 -10.99 -0.88
N VAL A 91 11.28 -10.26 -0.98
CA VAL A 91 11.00 -9.11 -0.11
C VAL A 91 10.94 -9.58 1.35
N LEU A 92 10.23 -10.68 1.61
CA LEU A 92 10.12 -11.24 2.96
C LEU A 92 11.47 -11.65 3.51
N ASP A 93 12.30 -12.30 2.67
CA ASP A 93 13.66 -12.70 3.07
C ASP A 93 14.52 -11.49 3.41
N THR A 94 14.41 -10.41 2.62
CA THR A 94 15.12 -9.16 2.88
C THR A 94 14.68 -8.54 4.19
N LEU A 95 13.38 -8.49 4.45
CA LEU A 95 12.83 -7.98 5.71
C LEU A 95 13.36 -8.77 6.90
N TYR A 96 13.36 -10.09 6.79
CA TYR A 96 13.87 -10.96 7.85
C TYR A 96 15.36 -10.72 8.11
N SER A 97 16.17 -10.70 7.05
CA SER A 97 17.63 -10.50 7.18
C SER A 97 17.98 -9.13 7.75
N ARG A 98 17.17 -8.11 7.48
CA ARG A 98 17.35 -6.74 7.96
C ARG A 98 16.60 -6.45 9.26
N LYS A 99 15.98 -7.46 9.86
CA LYS A 99 15.21 -7.35 11.13
C LYS A 99 14.11 -6.32 11.08
N LYS A 100 13.45 -6.19 9.91
CA LYS A 100 12.30 -5.29 9.75
C LYS A 100 11.03 -6.00 10.19
N GLN A 101 10.20 -5.34 10.98
CA GLN A 101 8.99 -5.91 11.55
C GLN A 101 7.71 -5.50 10.84
N SER A 102 7.78 -4.49 9.98
CA SER A 102 6.61 -3.99 9.27
C SER A 102 6.98 -3.50 7.88
N LEU A 103 6.03 -3.66 6.96
CA LEU A 103 6.17 -3.27 5.56
C LEU A 103 4.89 -2.60 5.10
N ILE A 104 5.00 -1.45 4.43
CA ILE A 104 3.90 -0.86 3.68
C ILE A 104 4.16 -1.08 2.18
N VAL A 105 3.16 -1.60 1.46
CA VAL A 105 3.21 -1.85 0.01
C VAL A 105 2.25 -0.88 -0.66
N GLU A 106 2.77 -0.02 -1.55
CA GLU A 106 1.98 1.05 -2.16
C GLU A 106 1.72 0.90 -3.66
N GLY A 107 2.08 -0.23 -4.26
CA GLY A 107 1.76 -0.45 -5.65
C GLY A 107 2.93 -0.95 -6.49
N GLY A 108 2.79 -1.06 -7.81
CA GLY A 108 1.51 -0.91 -8.53
C GLY A 108 0.51 -2.04 -8.37
N ALA A 109 -0.49 -2.06 -9.25
CA ALA A 109 -1.58 -3.02 -9.17
C ALA A 109 -1.11 -4.47 -9.19
N ALA A 110 -0.17 -4.81 -10.04
CA ALA A 110 0.34 -6.19 -10.14
C ALA A 110 1.04 -6.61 -8.84
N THR A 111 1.82 -5.72 -8.22
CA THR A 111 2.48 -5.99 -6.95
C THR A 111 1.46 -6.20 -5.84
N LEU A 112 0.48 -5.30 -5.72
CA LEU A 112 -0.59 -5.43 -4.74
C LEU A 112 -1.34 -6.76 -4.91
N ARG A 113 -1.71 -7.11 -6.15
CA ARG A 113 -2.38 -8.39 -6.43
C ARG A 113 -1.52 -9.58 -6.07
N SER A 114 -0.20 -9.51 -6.28
CA SER A 114 0.71 -10.60 -5.92
C SER A 114 0.69 -10.89 -4.42
N PHE A 115 0.69 -9.85 -3.59
CA PHE A 115 0.58 -10.01 -2.14
C PHE A 115 -0.78 -10.56 -1.73
N ILE A 116 -1.85 -10.07 -2.35
CA ILE A 116 -3.21 -10.54 -2.07
C ILE A 116 -3.36 -12.01 -2.44
N ASP A 117 -2.96 -12.38 -3.66
CA ASP A 117 -3.11 -13.74 -4.17
C ASP A 117 -2.28 -14.76 -3.39
N ALA A 118 -1.13 -14.34 -2.89
CA ALA A 118 -0.27 -15.19 -2.06
C ALA A 118 -0.73 -15.25 -0.60
N GLY A 119 -1.72 -14.47 -0.19
CA GLY A 119 -2.14 -14.37 1.20
C GLY A 119 -1.09 -13.74 2.11
N LEU A 120 -0.18 -12.96 1.55
CA LEU A 120 0.93 -12.32 2.28
C LEU A 120 0.58 -10.88 2.61
N TRP A 121 -0.41 -10.71 3.46
CA TRP A 121 -0.84 -9.39 3.93
C TRP A 121 -1.64 -9.53 5.21
N ASP A 122 -1.68 -8.47 6.00
CA ASP A 122 -2.40 -8.41 7.26
C ASP A 122 -3.50 -7.36 7.25
N GLU A 123 -3.25 -6.23 6.59
CA GLU A 123 -4.17 -5.09 6.55
C GLU A 123 -4.19 -4.50 5.15
N ILE A 124 -5.37 -4.05 4.71
CA ILE A 124 -5.55 -3.27 3.49
C ILE A 124 -6.15 -1.92 3.89
N ARG A 125 -5.56 -0.83 3.39
CA ARG A 125 -6.14 0.51 3.44
C ARG A 125 -6.42 1.00 2.05
N ARG A 126 -7.69 1.26 1.76
CA ARG A 126 -8.14 1.74 0.46
C ARG A 126 -8.75 3.12 0.63
N GLU A 127 -8.20 4.09 -0.09
CA GLU A 127 -8.78 5.42 -0.19
C GLU A 127 -9.50 5.54 -1.53
N THR A 128 -10.76 6.01 -1.52
CA THR A 128 -11.54 6.20 -2.75
C THR A 128 -11.94 7.67 -2.86
N SER A 129 -11.54 8.28 -3.98
CA SER A 129 -11.93 9.64 -4.36
C SER A 129 -13.34 9.64 -4.96
N PRO A 130 -14.09 10.75 -4.88
CA PRO A 130 -15.35 10.86 -5.59
C PRO A 130 -15.20 11.06 -7.11
N LEU A 131 -13.98 11.24 -7.61
CA LEU A 131 -13.72 11.45 -9.03
C LEU A 131 -13.83 10.15 -9.82
N CYS A 132 -14.43 10.24 -11.01
CA CYS A 132 -14.44 9.16 -11.99
C CYS A 132 -13.50 9.52 -13.13
N VAL A 133 -12.70 8.58 -13.58
CA VAL A 133 -11.74 8.82 -14.67
C VAL A 133 -12.14 8.11 -15.97
N GLY A 134 -12.98 7.08 -15.90
CA GLY A 134 -13.51 6.37 -17.07
C GLY A 134 -12.65 5.23 -17.58
N ASP A 135 -11.33 5.33 -17.52
CA ASP A 135 -10.40 4.29 -17.95
C ASP A 135 -9.05 4.46 -17.24
N GLY A 136 -8.33 3.39 -17.17
CA GLY A 136 -6.99 3.37 -16.55
C GLY A 136 -6.62 1.99 -16.03
N THR A 137 -5.63 1.95 -15.15
CA THR A 137 -5.20 0.71 -14.50
C THR A 137 -6.21 0.33 -13.42
N PRO A 138 -6.89 -0.81 -13.53
CA PRO A 138 -7.84 -1.24 -12.50
C PRO A 138 -7.16 -1.44 -11.15
N ALA A 139 -7.81 -0.97 -10.10
CA ALA A 139 -7.40 -1.26 -8.75
C ALA A 139 -7.54 -2.76 -8.44
N PRO A 140 -6.78 -3.31 -7.50
CA PRO A 140 -6.96 -4.70 -7.11
C PRO A 140 -8.36 -4.93 -6.54
N SER A 141 -8.95 -6.08 -6.84
CA SER A 141 -10.17 -6.53 -6.20
C SER A 141 -9.87 -6.94 -4.76
N LEU A 142 -10.80 -6.66 -3.85
CA LEU A 142 -10.67 -7.12 -2.48
C LEU A 142 -10.82 -8.65 -2.44
N PRO A 143 -10.02 -9.37 -1.64
CA PRO A 143 -10.19 -10.80 -1.46
C PRO A 143 -11.48 -11.10 -0.67
N ASN A 144 -11.92 -12.36 -0.70
CA ASN A 144 -13.15 -12.78 -0.03
C ASN A 144 -12.95 -12.96 1.49
N ASP A 145 -11.75 -13.28 1.92
CA ASP A 145 -11.41 -13.60 3.30
C ASP A 145 -11.00 -12.37 4.10
N ILE A 146 -11.86 -11.34 4.09
CA ILE A 146 -11.58 -10.07 4.75
C ILE A 146 -12.62 -9.75 5.82
N ILE A 147 -12.19 -8.98 6.81
CA ILE A 147 -13.04 -8.33 7.80
C ILE A 147 -12.97 -6.83 7.58
N SER A 148 -14.12 -6.19 7.35
CA SER A 148 -14.19 -4.74 7.27
C SER A 148 -14.12 -4.16 8.70
N ALA A 149 -13.05 -3.40 8.98
CA ALA A 149 -12.83 -2.86 10.31
C ALA A 149 -13.48 -1.50 10.49
N ASP A 150 -13.27 -0.59 9.54
CA ASP A 150 -13.89 0.74 9.60
C ASP A 150 -13.95 1.38 8.22
N ARG A 151 -14.77 2.43 8.15
CA ARG A 151 -14.98 3.24 6.97
C ARG A 151 -15.17 4.69 7.43
N THR A 152 -14.30 5.58 6.98
CA THR A 152 -14.25 6.96 7.44
C THR A 152 -14.29 7.91 6.25
N PHE A 153 -15.05 9.00 6.37
CA PHE A 153 -15.04 10.07 5.38
C PHE A 153 -14.01 11.12 5.80
N VAL A 154 -13.08 11.43 4.91
CA VAL A 154 -12.01 12.39 5.18
C VAL A 154 -11.83 13.26 3.94
N ASP A 155 -12.11 14.56 4.06
CA ASP A 155 -11.90 15.54 2.99
C ASP A 155 -12.63 15.17 1.68
N GLY A 156 -13.80 14.55 1.77
CA GLY A 156 -14.57 14.11 0.61
C GLY A 156 -14.19 12.71 0.10
N ASN A 157 -13.12 12.14 0.57
CA ASN A 157 -12.70 10.79 0.22
C ASN A 157 -13.19 9.79 1.26
N VAL A 158 -13.29 8.53 0.85
CA VAL A 158 -13.62 7.42 1.76
C VAL A 158 -12.36 6.63 2.02
N ILE A 159 -12.04 6.44 3.30
CA ILE A 159 -10.92 5.59 3.72
C ILE A 159 -11.48 4.37 4.40
N GLU A 160 -11.14 3.19 3.90
CA GLU A 160 -11.58 1.91 4.41
C GLU A 160 -10.40 1.08 4.86
N ARG A 161 -10.55 0.36 5.98
CA ARG A 161 -9.56 -0.58 6.47
C ARG A 161 -10.16 -1.97 6.52
N PHE A 162 -9.37 -2.94 6.06
CA PHE A 162 -9.74 -4.33 6.05
C PHE A 162 -8.63 -5.16 6.67
N PHE A 163 -9.00 -6.20 7.41
CA PHE A 163 -8.05 -7.17 7.94
C PHE A 163 -8.31 -8.54 7.34
N ARG A 164 -7.24 -9.33 7.20
CA ARG A 164 -7.36 -10.69 6.70
C ARG A 164 -7.95 -11.59 7.79
N VAL A 165 -8.90 -12.45 7.41
CA VAL A 165 -9.39 -13.52 8.28
C VAL A 165 -8.32 -14.59 8.38
N LYS A 166 -8.02 -14.99 9.60
CA LYS A 166 -6.98 -16.00 9.88
C LYS A 166 -7.60 -17.30 10.37
#